data_02f6bc4e1fe955ff0012bf8ce7afdf2d
#
_entry.id   02f6bc4e1fe955ff0012bf8ce7afdf2d
#
_cell.length_a   1.000
_cell.length_b   1.000
_cell.length_c   1.000
_cell.angle_alpha   90.00
_cell.angle_beta   90.00
_cell.angle_gamma   90.00
#
_symmetry.space_group_name_H-M   'P 1'
#
loop_
_entity.id
_entity.type
_entity.pdbx_description
1 polymer ?
#
loop_
_entity_poly.entity_id
_entity_poly.type
_entity_poly.pdbx_seq_one_letter_code
_entity_poly.pdbx_strand_id
1 'polypeptide(L)'
;MSKKLLRALGGEAVWPPPVWLMRQAGRYLPEYRELRAKAPDFVAFCTTPQLAVEATLQPIRRFAFDAAILFADILLLPWAMGASLAYREGEGPVLSPVRDAEAIAAFRPRGAERLGAVMETVAAVKRQVGEAALIGFAGGPFTVACYLVEGRAERDWPALRRLLWEDPALFESLLDLLTEETVSYLEAQIEAGAEAVMLFDSWAGLLPASRFRRYVLGPVAAISARLRRSHPDVPLLAFPRAANALLAEFAAGAGVAAVSVDSGVDLPALARQLSRPVALQGNLDPWALLAGGTALEDEAKILLEGMRGRPFIFNLGHGVLPATPPAHVARLRELVAAA
;
A
#
# COMPACT_ATOMS: atom_id res chain seq x y z
N MET A 1 -12.20 -6.43 22.54
CA MET A 1 -10.83 -5.87 22.59
C MET A 1 -10.47 -5.35 21.23
N SER A 2 -9.76 -4.22 21.12
CA SER A 2 -9.28 -3.72 19.82
C SER A 2 -8.24 -4.66 19.23
N LYS A 3 -8.29 -4.89 17.92
CA LYS A 3 -7.36 -5.76 17.18
C LYS A 3 -5.91 -5.27 17.30
N LYS A 4 -4.96 -6.19 17.33
CA LYS A 4 -3.54 -5.93 17.59
C LYS A 4 -2.94 -4.85 16.68
N LEU A 5 -3.26 -4.91 15.36
CA LEU A 5 -2.84 -3.88 14.42
C LEU A 5 -3.40 -2.49 14.78
N LEU A 6 -4.69 -2.40 15.10
CA LEU A 6 -5.35 -1.12 15.40
C LEU A 6 -4.80 -0.47 16.67
N ARG A 7 -4.43 -1.26 17.68
CA ARG A 7 -3.74 -0.77 18.88
C ARG A 7 -2.39 -0.15 18.53
N ALA A 8 -1.59 -0.84 17.69
CA ALA A 8 -0.30 -0.31 17.24
C ALA A 8 -0.47 0.99 16.42
N LEU A 9 -1.49 1.05 15.56
CA LEU A 9 -1.83 2.26 14.79
C LEU A 9 -2.32 3.40 15.69
N GLY A 10 -2.91 3.07 16.84
CA GLY A 10 -3.25 4.04 17.88
C GLY A 10 -2.06 4.53 18.72
N GLY A 11 -0.84 4.12 18.40
CA GLY A 11 0.38 4.54 19.10
C GLY A 11 0.80 3.66 20.27
N GLU A 12 0.15 2.50 20.48
CA GLU A 12 0.52 1.56 21.53
C GLU A 12 1.75 0.72 21.11
N ALA A 13 2.71 0.57 22.02
CA ALA A 13 3.84 -0.34 21.85
C ALA A 13 3.42 -1.80 22.10
N VAL A 14 2.62 -2.35 21.17
CA VAL A 14 2.12 -3.73 21.26
C VAL A 14 3.25 -4.72 21.05
N TRP A 15 3.37 -5.72 21.94
CA TRP A 15 4.41 -6.74 21.84
C TRP A 15 3.90 -8.15 22.13
N PRO A 16 4.28 -9.19 21.35
CA PRO A 16 4.97 -9.13 20.05
C PRO A 16 4.23 -8.24 19.06
N PRO A 17 4.94 -7.54 18.14
CA PRO A 17 4.30 -6.59 17.24
C PRO A 17 3.29 -7.27 16.32
N PRO A 18 2.24 -6.58 15.85
CA PRO A 18 1.38 -7.11 14.80
C PRO A 18 2.18 -7.33 13.52
N VAL A 19 1.87 -8.40 12.79
CA VAL A 19 2.57 -8.77 11.56
C VAL A 19 1.58 -9.02 10.43
N TRP A 20 1.87 -8.44 9.28
CA TRP A 20 1.31 -8.73 7.98
C TRP A 20 2.37 -8.43 6.90
N LEU A 21 2.22 -8.93 5.68
CA LEU A 21 3.24 -8.73 4.66
C LEU A 21 2.63 -8.12 3.39
N MET A 22 3.28 -7.10 2.83
CA MET A 22 2.95 -6.59 1.50
C MET A 22 3.05 -7.72 0.48
N ARG A 23 2.01 -7.85 -0.38
CA ARG A 23 1.85 -8.96 -1.33
C ARG A 23 1.76 -10.33 -0.66
N GLN A 24 1.23 -10.40 0.57
CA GLN A 24 0.96 -11.67 1.27
C GLN A 24 0.03 -12.61 0.48
N ALA A 25 -0.93 -12.06 -0.26
CA ALA A 25 -1.61 -12.77 -1.34
C ALA A 25 -0.80 -12.57 -2.63
N GLY A 26 -0.17 -13.65 -3.14
CA GLY A 26 0.76 -13.48 -4.25
C GLY A 26 1.23 -14.78 -4.89
N ARG A 27 1.95 -14.64 -6.00
CA ARG A 27 2.42 -15.75 -6.85
C ARG A 27 3.31 -16.78 -6.15
N TYR A 28 3.85 -16.48 -4.96
CA TYR A 28 4.62 -17.43 -4.17
C TYR A 28 3.73 -18.54 -3.56
N LEU A 29 2.42 -18.30 -3.39
CA LEU A 29 1.44 -19.29 -2.90
C LEU A 29 0.93 -20.16 -4.04
N PRO A 30 0.98 -21.50 -3.93
CA PRO A 30 0.37 -22.40 -4.93
C PRO A 30 -1.11 -22.15 -5.11
N GLU A 31 -1.87 -22.06 -4.02
CA GLU A 31 -3.32 -21.81 -4.03
C GLU A 31 -3.68 -20.46 -4.68
N TYR A 32 -2.84 -19.45 -4.57
CA TYR A 32 -3.05 -18.19 -5.28
C TYR A 32 -2.89 -18.36 -6.80
N ARG A 33 -1.87 -19.12 -7.26
CA ARG A 33 -1.67 -19.37 -8.69
C ARG A 33 -2.84 -20.12 -9.30
N GLU A 34 -3.37 -21.13 -8.59
CA GLU A 34 -4.58 -21.87 -9.01
C GLU A 34 -5.81 -20.96 -9.08
N LEU A 35 -5.97 -20.08 -8.08
CA LEU A 35 -7.07 -19.12 -8.05
C LEU A 35 -6.95 -18.09 -9.19
N ARG A 36 -5.74 -17.55 -9.42
CA ARG A 36 -5.49 -16.58 -10.49
C ARG A 36 -5.78 -17.14 -11.88
N ALA A 37 -5.53 -18.42 -12.11
CA ALA A 37 -5.82 -19.09 -13.38
C ALA A 37 -7.32 -19.16 -13.74
N LYS A 38 -8.22 -18.91 -12.79
CA LYS A 38 -9.68 -18.88 -13.01
C LYS A 38 -10.18 -17.56 -13.58
N ALA A 39 -9.36 -16.49 -13.56
CA ALA A 39 -9.72 -15.18 -14.10
C ALA A 39 -9.05 -14.95 -15.46
N PRO A 40 -9.77 -14.36 -16.44
CA PRO A 40 -9.21 -14.12 -17.77
C PRO A 40 -8.05 -13.11 -17.76
N ASP A 41 -8.13 -12.10 -16.92
CA ASP A 41 -7.10 -11.07 -16.75
C ASP A 41 -7.00 -10.62 -15.29
N PHE A 42 -6.11 -9.66 -15.01
CA PHE A 42 -5.87 -9.21 -13.64
C PHE A 42 -6.95 -8.24 -13.13
N VAL A 43 -7.55 -7.44 -14.02
CA VAL A 43 -8.67 -6.56 -13.65
C VAL A 43 -9.87 -7.40 -13.26
N ALA A 44 -10.22 -8.38 -14.08
CA ALA A 44 -11.30 -9.33 -13.79
C ALA A 44 -11.04 -10.10 -12.47
N PHE A 45 -9.80 -10.47 -12.19
CA PHE A 45 -9.44 -11.10 -10.92
C PHE A 45 -9.73 -10.20 -9.71
N CYS A 46 -9.36 -8.92 -9.80
CA CYS A 46 -9.60 -7.95 -8.73
C CYS A 46 -11.08 -7.52 -8.60
N THR A 47 -11.85 -7.59 -9.69
CA THR A 47 -13.24 -7.13 -9.73
C THR A 47 -14.26 -8.28 -9.69
N THR A 48 -13.82 -9.52 -9.47
CA THR A 48 -14.69 -10.66 -9.19
C THR A 48 -14.68 -10.94 -7.69
N PRO A 49 -15.71 -10.55 -6.92
CA PRO A 49 -15.70 -10.60 -5.46
C PRO A 49 -15.30 -11.95 -4.89
N GLN A 50 -15.83 -13.06 -5.46
CA GLN A 50 -15.52 -14.41 -4.99
C GLN A 50 -14.03 -14.74 -5.08
N LEU A 51 -13.35 -14.30 -6.13
CA LEU A 51 -11.92 -14.53 -6.35
C LEU A 51 -11.08 -13.62 -5.46
N ALA A 52 -11.45 -12.33 -5.37
CA ALA A 52 -10.73 -11.36 -4.57
C ALA A 52 -10.85 -11.62 -3.05
N VAL A 53 -12.02 -12.05 -2.57
CA VAL A 53 -12.24 -12.51 -1.19
C VAL A 53 -11.33 -13.70 -0.87
N GLU A 54 -11.36 -14.74 -1.73
CA GLU A 54 -10.52 -15.92 -1.54
C GLU A 54 -9.04 -15.55 -1.51
N ALA A 55 -8.56 -14.76 -2.48
CA ALA A 55 -7.17 -14.29 -2.50
C ALA A 55 -6.78 -13.54 -1.22
N THR A 56 -7.67 -12.67 -0.71
CA THR A 56 -7.44 -11.91 0.52
C THR A 56 -7.31 -12.81 1.74
N LEU A 57 -8.11 -13.88 1.83
CA LEU A 57 -8.20 -14.74 3.01
C LEU A 57 -7.19 -15.89 3.01
N GLN A 58 -6.63 -16.30 1.87
CA GLN A 58 -5.63 -17.38 1.80
C GLN A 58 -4.45 -17.20 2.77
N PRO A 59 -3.76 -16.03 2.79
CA PRO A 59 -2.63 -15.84 3.73
C PRO A 59 -3.08 -15.76 5.19
N ILE A 60 -4.30 -15.30 5.47
CA ILE A 60 -4.85 -15.26 6.84
C ILE A 60 -5.06 -16.68 7.36
N ARG A 61 -5.68 -17.54 6.57
CA ARG A 61 -5.88 -18.96 6.94
C ARG A 61 -4.56 -19.72 7.06
N ARG A 62 -3.57 -19.39 6.21
CA ARG A 62 -2.31 -20.12 6.17
C ARG A 62 -1.33 -19.71 7.25
N PHE A 63 -1.22 -18.41 7.54
CA PHE A 63 -0.16 -17.86 8.39
C PHE A 63 -0.68 -17.18 9.66
N ALA A 64 -1.98 -17.05 9.83
CA ALA A 64 -2.59 -16.34 10.96
C ALA A 64 -2.00 -14.92 11.17
N PHE A 65 -1.88 -14.14 10.10
CA PHE A 65 -1.44 -12.74 10.16
C PHE A 65 -2.42 -11.87 10.95
N ASP A 66 -1.91 -10.81 11.57
CA ASP A 66 -2.69 -9.86 12.36
C ASP A 66 -3.48 -8.85 11.50
N ALA A 67 -3.23 -8.82 10.18
CA ALA A 67 -4.03 -8.05 9.23
C ALA A 67 -4.18 -8.74 7.88
N ALA A 68 -5.36 -8.56 7.28
CA ALA A 68 -5.64 -8.83 5.88
C ALA A 68 -5.61 -7.51 5.12
N ILE A 69 -4.81 -7.43 4.06
CA ILE A 69 -4.94 -6.33 3.10
C ILE A 69 -5.83 -6.78 1.95
N LEU A 70 -6.79 -5.93 1.60
CA LEU A 70 -7.69 -6.16 0.48
C LEU A 70 -6.92 -6.57 -0.77
N PHE A 71 -7.35 -7.64 -1.45
CA PHE A 71 -6.79 -7.98 -2.75
C PHE A 71 -7.44 -7.13 -3.84
N ALA A 72 -6.68 -6.16 -4.35
CA ALA A 72 -7.07 -5.21 -5.38
C ALA A 72 -5.79 -4.70 -6.11
N ASP A 73 -5.91 -3.67 -6.93
CA ASP A 73 -4.79 -3.01 -7.60
C ASP A 73 -4.88 -1.48 -7.49
N ILE A 74 -3.71 -0.82 -7.44
CA ILE A 74 -3.60 0.64 -7.33
C ILE A 74 -4.14 1.38 -8.56
N LEU A 75 -4.26 0.71 -9.70
CA LEU A 75 -4.74 1.29 -10.96
C LEU A 75 -6.23 1.01 -11.25
N LEU A 76 -6.94 0.32 -10.34
CA LEU A 76 -8.39 0.10 -10.52
C LEU A 76 -9.17 1.41 -10.46
N LEU A 77 -8.75 2.37 -9.64
CA LEU A 77 -9.42 3.66 -9.57
C LEU A 77 -9.35 4.42 -10.89
N PRO A 78 -8.19 4.71 -11.49
CA PRO A 78 -8.13 5.36 -12.80
C PRO A 78 -8.79 4.52 -13.91
N TRP A 79 -8.74 3.20 -13.86
CA TRP A 79 -9.48 2.34 -14.77
C TRP A 79 -11.00 2.57 -14.68
N ALA A 80 -11.54 2.62 -13.48
CA ALA A 80 -12.94 2.93 -13.24
C ALA A 80 -13.34 4.35 -13.67
N MET A 81 -12.38 5.29 -13.66
CA MET A 81 -12.55 6.64 -14.21
C MET A 81 -12.49 6.67 -15.74
N GLY A 82 -12.14 5.57 -16.40
CA GLY A 82 -12.12 5.44 -17.86
C GLY A 82 -10.74 5.33 -18.51
N ALA A 83 -9.67 5.26 -17.70
CA ALA A 83 -8.36 4.93 -18.25
C ALA A 83 -8.36 3.52 -18.85
N SER A 84 -7.72 3.34 -20.01
CA SER A 84 -7.44 1.98 -20.49
C SER A 84 -6.42 1.34 -19.55
N LEU A 85 -6.62 0.06 -19.23
CA LEU A 85 -5.68 -0.69 -18.40
C LEU A 85 -5.60 -2.13 -18.89
N ALA A 86 -4.39 -2.57 -19.20
CA ALA A 86 -4.10 -3.96 -19.50
C ALA A 86 -2.83 -4.39 -18.75
N TYR A 87 -2.75 -5.67 -18.39
CA TYR A 87 -1.54 -6.26 -17.80
C TYR A 87 -0.89 -7.18 -18.81
N ARG A 88 0.35 -6.89 -19.19
CA ARG A 88 1.15 -7.71 -20.11
C ARG A 88 2.23 -8.46 -19.35
N GLU A 89 2.41 -9.71 -19.69
CA GLU A 89 3.46 -10.52 -19.09
C GLU A 89 4.84 -9.91 -19.38
N GLY A 90 5.65 -9.77 -18.32
CA GLY A 90 6.99 -9.13 -18.43
C GLY A 90 6.99 -7.61 -18.46
N GLU A 91 5.91 -6.95 -18.90
CA GLU A 91 5.84 -5.48 -18.99
C GLU A 91 5.10 -4.85 -17.80
N GLY A 92 4.18 -5.59 -17.16
CA GLY A 92 3.33 -5.05 -16.11
C GLY A 92 2.12 -4.28 -16.65
N PRO A 93 1.64 -3.24 -15.94
CA PRO A 93 0.49 -2.45 -16.36
C PRO A 93 0.83 -1.57 -17.58
N VAL A 94 -0.09 -1.54 -18.54
CA VAL A 94 -0.03 -0.70 -19.73
C VAL A 94 -1.31 0.12 -19.81
N LEU A 95 -1.19 1.44 -19.95
CA LEU A 95 -2.29 2.40 -20.00
C LEU A 95 -2.16 3.30 -21.25
N SER A 96 -3.26 3.92 -21.69
CA SER A 96 -3.17 5.03 -22.63
C SER A 96 -2.60 6.26 -21.91
N PRO A 97 -1.53 6.89 -22.42
CA PRO A 97 -0.91 8.03 -21.75
C PRO A 97 -1.84 9.24 -21.64
N VAL A 98 -1.76 9.95 -20.52
CA VAL A 98 -2.51 11.17 -20.21
C VAL A 98 -1.51 12.32 -20.11
N ARG A 99 -1.47 13.19 -21.13
CA ARG A 99 -0.40 14.21 -21.27
C ARG A 99 -0.91 15.59 -21.67
N ASP A 100 -2.21 15.77 -21.79
CA ASP A 100 -2.86 17.04 -22.12
C ASP A 100 -4.18 17.22 -21.39
N ALA A 101 -4.74 18.42 -21.47
CA ALA A 101 -5.96 18.77 -20.78
C ALA A 101 -7.21 18.02 -21.30
N GLU A 102 -7.22 17.64 -22.58
CA GLU A 102 -8.31 16.88 -23.18
C GLU A 102 -8.35 15.46 -22.60
N ALA A 103 -7.20 14.80 -22.48
CA ALA A 103 -7.07 13.48 -21.87
C ALA A 103 -7.47 13.49 -20.38
N ILE A 104 -7.15 14.56 -19.64
CA ILE A 104 -7.60 14.71 -18.24
C ILE A 104 -9.12 14.94 -18.19
N ALA A 105 -9.66 15.80 -19.05
CA ALA A 105 -11.10 16.08 -19.11
C ALA A 105 -11.95 14.88 -19.55
N ALA A 106 -11.34 13.89 -20.22
CA ALA A 106 -12.00 12.64 -20.61
C ALA A 106 -12.26 11.71 -19.43
N PHE A 107 -11.60 11.90 -18.28
CA PHE A 107 -11.88 11.09 -17.09
C PHE A 107 -13.31 11.33 -16.58
N ARG A 108 -13.91 10.25 -16.16
CA ARG A 108 -15.25 10.24 -15.55
C ARG A 108 -15.07 10.28 -14.02
N PRO A 109 -15.39 11.40 -13.33
CA PRO A 109 -15.37 11.47 -11.88
C PRO A 109 -16.26 10.39 -11.23
N ARG A 110 -16.10 10.19 -9.92
CA ARG A 110 -16.79 9.16 -9.14
C ARG A 110 -16.42 7.73 -9.54
N GLY A 111 -15.12 7.50 -9.72
CA GLY A 111 -14.58 6.17 -10.00
C GLY A 111 -14.97 5.13 -8.95
N ALA A 112 -15.04 5.53 -7.68
CA ALA A 112 -15.44 4.66 -6.57
C ALA A 112 -16.83 4.02 -6.78
N GLU A 113 -17.80 4.76 -7.32
CA GLU A 113 -19.17 4.25 -7.59
C GLU A 113 -19.17 3.10 -8.61
N ARG A 114 -18.15 3.03 -9.48
CA ARG A 114 -18.00 1.95 -10.48
C ARG A 114 -17.21 0.75 -9.96
N LEU A 115 -16.68 0.83 -8.74
CA LEU A 115 -15.93 -0.23 -8.07
C LEU A 115 -16.78 -0.97 -7.01
N GLY A 116 -18.08 -1.09 -7.23
CA GLY A 116 -19.00 -1.81 -6.34
C GLY A 116 -18.55 -3.23 -6.01
N ALA A 117 -17.96 -3.95 -6.97
CA ALA A 117 -17.39 -5.28 -6.76
C ALA A 117 -16.25 -5.30 -5.74
N VAL A 118 -15.45 -4.22 -5.70
CA VAL A 118 -14.38 -4.06 -4.68
C VAL A 118 -15.01 -3.84 -3.31
N MET A 119 -16.06 -3.02 -3.21
CA MET A 119 -16.77 -2.77 -1.94
C MET A 119 -17.47 -4.04 -1.44
N GLU A 120 -18.06 -4.84 -2.34
CA GLU A 120 -18.60 -6.15 -2.03
C GLU A 120 -17.52 -7.09 -1.47
N THR A 121 -16.31 -7.07 -2.07
CA THR A 121 -15.15 -7.82 -1.58
C THR A 121 -14.78 -7.38 -0.16
N VAL A 122 -14.66 -6.06 0.10
CA VAL A 122 -14.36 -5.52 1.44
C VAL A 122 -15.38 -6.02 2.46
N ALA A 123 -16.69 -5.88 2.16
CA ALA A 123 -17.75 -6.30 3.06
C ALA A 123 -17.74 -7.82 3.31
N ALA A 124 -17.45 -8.61 2.29
CA ALA A 124 -17.39 -10.07 2.42
C ALA A 124 -16.17 -10.55 3.22
N VAL A 125 -15.00 -9.93 3.00
CA VAL A 125 -13.79 -10.19 3.80
C VAL A 125 -14.00 -9.79 5.26
N LYS A 126 -14.59 -8.62 5.51
CA LYS A 126 -14.86 -8.13 6.88
C LYS A 126 -15.66 -9.14 7.71
N ARG A 127 -16.63 -9.82 7.10
CA ARG A 127 -17.42 -10.85 7.78
C ARG A 127 -16.65 -12.13 8.11
N GLN A 128 -15.50 -12.38 7.45
CA GLN A 128 -14.76 -13.64 7.51
C GLN A 128 -13.37 -13.52 8.11
N VAL A 129 -12.83 -12.30 8.22
CA VAL A 129 -11.41 -12.08 8.57
C VAL A 129 -11.10 -12.34 10.06
N GLY A 130 -12.11 -12.47 10.91
CA GLY A 130 -11.96 -12.80 12.34
C GLY A 130 -11.16 -11.73 13.10
N GLU A 131 -10.14 -12.18 13.84
CA GLU A 131 -9.31 -11.31 14.69
C GLU A 131 -8.31 -10.44 13.91
N ALA A 132 -8.03 -10.76 12.63
CA ALA A 132 -7.17 -9.91 11.82
C ALA A 132 -7.89 -8.61 11.44
N ALA A 133 -7.14 -7.50 11.40
CA ALA A 133 -7.68 -6.22 10.93
C ALA A 133 -7.78 -6.20 9.40
N LEU A 134 -8.84 -5.62 8.85
CA LEU A 134 -8.96 -5.43 7.41
C LEU A 134 -8.41 -4.08 6.99
N ILE A 135 -7.39 -4.09 6.13
CA ILE A 135 -6.78 -2.90 5.53
C ILE A 135 -7.31 -2.73 4.12
N GLY A 136 -8.02 -1.62 3.86
CA GLY A 136 -8.27 -1.13 2.52
C GLY A 136 -7.08 -0.36 1.97
N PHE A 137 -7.00 -0.10 0.67
CA PHE A 137 -5.90 0.70 0.13
C PHE A 137 -6.21 1.37 -1.20
N ALA A 138 -5.35 2.33 -1.54
CA ALA A 138 -5.28 2.96 -2.85
C ALA A 138 -3.81 3.21 -3.25
N GLY A 139 -3.58 3.46 -4.53
CA GLY A 139 -2.32 4.05 -4.98
C GLY A 139 -2.18 5.48 -4.48
N GLY A 140 -0.99 5.89 -4.08
CA GLY A 140 -0.70 7.30 -3.84
C GLY A 140 -0.92 8.12 -5.13
N PRO A 141 -1.55 9.29 -5.05
CA PRO A 141 -1.90 10.09 -6.24
C PRO A 141 -0.72 10.31 -7.18
N PHE A 142 0.48 10.57 -6.64
CA PHE A 142 1.68 10.73 -7.44
C PHE A 142 2.06 9.45 -8.20
N THR A 143 2.05 8.31 -7.53
CA THR A 143 2.35 7.02 -8.18
C THR A 143 1.33 6.68 -9.28
N VAL A 144 0.06 6.95 -9.07
CA VAL A 144 -0.98 6.74 -10.09
C VAL A 144 -0.76 7.68 -11.27
N ALA A 145 -0.45 8.96 -11.01
CA ALA A 145 -0.11 9.94 -12.05
C ALA A 145 1.12 9.51 -12.86
N CYS A 146 2.17 8.93 -12.22
CA CYS A 146 3.32 8.38 -12.94
C CYS A 146 2.89 7.39 -14.03
N TYR A 147 2.08 6.40 -13.67
CA TYR A 147 1.60 5.39 -14.61
C TYR A 147 0.70 5.99 -15.71
N LEU A 148 -0.17 6.94 -15.36
CA LEU A 148 -1.04 7.59 -16.34
C LEU A 148 -0.25 8.44 -17.34
N VAL A 149 0.73 9.22 -16.89
CA VAL A 149 1.51 10.08 -17.77
C VAL A 149 2.48 9.28 -18.64
N GLU A 150 3.14 8.27 -18.08
CA GLU A 150 4.09 7.45 -18.83
C GLU A 150 3.37 6.43 -19.73
N GLY A 151 2.25 5.87 -19.27
CA GLY A 151 1.48 4.81 -19.93
C GLY A 151 1.96 3.40 -19.59
N ARG A 152 3.07 3.26 -18.86
CA ARG A 152 3.66 1.99 -18.41
C ARG A 152 4.66 2.21 -17.28
N ALA A 153 5.16 1.14 -16.69
CA ALA A 153 6.34 1.25 -15.83
C ALA A 153 7.57 1.52 -16.70
N GLU A 154 8.31 2.59 -16.39
CA GLU A 154 9.51 2.99 -17.14
C GLU A 154 10.64 3.32 -16.16
N ARG A 155 11.89 3.01 -16.55
CA ARG A 155 13.06 3.18 -15.68
C ARG A 155 13.29 4.64 -15.28
N ASP A 156 13.28 5.55 -16.26
CA ASP A 156 13.67 6.95 -16.07
C ASP A 156 12.49 7.94 -16.07
N TRP A 157 11.28 7.47 -16.38
CA TRP A 157 10.05 8.26 -16.40
C TRP A 157 10.16 9.57 -17.20
N PRO A 158 10.59 9.53 -18.48
CA PRO A 158 10.92 10.74 -19.23
C PRO A 158 9.71 11.63 -19.51
N ALA A 159 8.55 11.08 -19.86
CA ALA A 159 7.35 11.88 -20.12
C ALA A 159 6.84 12.54 -18.83
N LEU A 160 6.83 11.81 -17.70
CA LEU A 160 6.49 12.35 -16.39
C LEU A 160 7.44 13.51 -16.02
N ARG A 161 8.76 13.30 -16.14
CA ARG A 161 9.75 14.33 -15.81
C ARG A 161 9.60 15.57 -16.64
N ARG A 162 9.36 15.43 -17.94
CA ARG A 162 9.08 16.59 -18.81
C ARG A 162 7.84 17.34 -18.32
N LEU A 163 6.73 16.67 -18.11
CA LEU A 163 5.48 17.30 -17.67
C LEU A 163 5.65 18.05 -16.33
N LEU A 164 6.36 17.46 -15.37
CA LEU A 164 6.64 18.09 -14.07
C LEU A 164 7.38 19.42 -14.16
N TRP A 165 8.18 19.62 -15.19
CA TRP A 165 9.01 20.82 -15.34
C TRP A 165 8.51 21.77 -16.42
N GLU A 166 7.96 21.26 -17.52
CA GLU A 166 7.52 22.06 -18.67
C GLU A 166 6.07 22.58 -18.49
N ASP A 167 5.18 21.77 -17.92
CA ASP A 167 3.80 22.15 -17.62
C ASP A 167 3.33 21.67 -16.23
N PRO A 168 3.85 22.25 -15.15
CA PRO A 168 3.48 21.85 -13.80
C PRO A 168 1.99 22.10 -13.49
N ALA A 169 1.32 23.06 -14.16
CA ALA A 169 -0.09 23.35 -13.93
C ALA A 169 -0.98 22.19 -14.44
N LEU A 170 -0.64 21.65 -15.62
CA LEU A 170 -1.34 20.48 -16.15
C LEU A 170 -1.15 19.25 -15.24
N PHE A 171 0.09 19.00 -14.78
CA PHE A 171 0.35 17.91 -13.85
C PHE A 171 -0.44 18.06 -12.55
N GLU A 172 -0.52 19.26 -12.00
CA GLU A 172 -1.28 19.56 -10.78
C GLU A 172 -2.77 19.31 -10.96
N SER A 173 -3.35 19.69 -12.09
CA SER A 173 -4.76 19.40 -12.37
C SER A 173 -5.07 17.90 -12.38
N LEU A 174 -4.17 17.08 -12.91
CA LEU A 174 -4.28 15.61 -12.84
C LEU A 174 -4.13 15.11 -11.39
N LEU A 175 -3.16 15.65 -10.66
CA LEU A 175 -2.88 15.23 -9.29
C LEU A 175 -4.03 15.59 -8.34
N ASP A 176 -4.63 16.75 -8.50
CA ASP A 176 -5.79 17.21 -7.72
C ASP A 176 -6.99 16.30 -7.97
N LEU A 177 -7.29 15.99 -9.24
CA LEU A 177 -8.34 15.04 -9.60
C LEU A 177 -8.11 13.67 -8.94
N LEU A 178 -6.91 13.13 -9.04
CA LEU A 178 -6.57 11.84 -8.43
C LEU A 178 -6.64 11.88 -6.91
N THR A 179 -6.29 13.00 -6.29
CA THR A 179 -6.37 13.19 -4.83
C THR A 179 -7.81 13.14 -4.36
N GLU A 180 -8.73 13.86 -5.01
CA GLU A 180 -10.16 13.86 -4.67
C GLU A 180 -10.79 12.47 -4.88
N GLU A 181 -10.51 11.83 -5.99
CA GLU A 181 -11.03 10.48 -6.29
C GLU A 181 -10.47 9.42 -5.33
N THR A 182 -9.20 9.57 -4.90
CA THR A 182 -8.59 8.68 -3.89
C THR A 182 -9.28 8.81 -2.53
N VAL A 183 -9.66 10.02 -2.11
CA VAL A 183 -10.46 10.21 -0.89
C VAL A 183 -11.77 9.45 -0.99
N SER A 184 -12.55 9.69 -2.06
CA SER A 184 -13.85 9.03 -2.26
C SER A 184 -13.74 7.50 -2.30
N TYR A 185 -12.66 6.99 -2.91
CA TYR A 185 -12.42 5.54 -2.99
C TYR A 185 -12.04 4.91 -1.64
N LEU A 186 -11.26 5.62 -0.82
CA LEU A 186 -10.93 5.15 0.53
C LEU A 186 -12.14 5.25 1.47
N GLU A 187 -12.94 6.32 1.38
CA GLU A 187 -14.19 6.47 2.14
C GLU A 187 -15.14 5.31 1.84
N ALA A 188 -15.36 4.98 0.56
CA ALA A 188 -16.19 3.84 0.18
C ALA A 188 -15.69 2.49 0.73
N GLN A 189 -14.36 2.27 0.78
CA GLN A 189 -13.79 1.07 1.40
C GLN A 189 -14.02 1.05 2.92
N ILE A 190 -13.92 2.20 3.59
CA ILE A 190 -14.19 2.32 5.04
C ILE A 190 -15.67 2.02 5.32
N GLU A 191 -16.58 2.61 4.55
CA GLU A 191 -18.03 2.37 4.67
C GLU A 191 -18.39 0.90 4.42
N ALA A 192 -17.66 0.22 3.50
CA ALA A 192 -17.81 -1.21 3.26
C ALA A 192 -17.21 -2.09 4.37
N GLY A 193 -16.42 -1.53 5.31
CA GLY A 193 -15.94 -2.25 6.50
C GLY A 193 -14.42 -2.34 6.65
N ALA A 194 -13.61 -1.61 5.87
CA ALA A 194 -12.18 -1.49 6.12
C ALA A 194 -11.93 -0.81 7.48
N GLU A 195 -11.03 -1.38 8.28
CA GLU A 195 -10.74 -0.93 9.65
C GLU A 195 -9.50 -0.02 9.72
N ALA A 196 -8.70 -0.04 8.67
CA ALA A 196 -7.61 0.87 8.40
C ALA A 196 -7.49 1.02 6.89
N VAL A 197 -6.87 2.08 6.41
CA VAL A 197 -6.60 2.27 4.98
C VAL A 197 -5.14 2.65 4.74
N MET A 198 -4.61 2.31 3.56
CA MET A 198 -3.20 2.52 3.23
C MET A 198 -3.01 3.12 1.85
N LEU A 199 -2.07 4.08 1.73
CA LEU A 199 -1.62 4.66 0.47
C LEU A 199 -0.27 4.06 0.07
N PHE A 200 -0.19 3.52 -1.15
CA PHE A 200 1.05 3.02 -1.73
C PHE A 200 1.62 4.03 -2.73
N ASP A 201 2.63 4.79 -2.33
CA ASP A 201 3.32 5.73 -3.20
C ASP A 201 4.70 5.19 -3.61
N SER A 202 4.66 4.16 -4.46
CA SER A 202 5.82 3.34 -4.85
C SER A 202 6.90 4.13 -5.61
N TRP A 203 6.55 5.27 -6.19
CA TRP A 203 7.44 6.12 -6.99
C TRP A 203 7.80 7.45 -6.32
N ALA A 204 7.44 7.63 -5.05
CA ALA A 204 7.71 8.85 -4.28
C ALA A 204 9.17 9.29 -4.33
N GLY A 205 10.12 8.34 -4.27
CA GLY A 205 11.56 8.59 -4.31
C GLY A 205 12.12 9.09 -5.65
N LEU A 206 11.30 9.20 -6.71
CA LEU A 206 11.74 9.77 -8.00
C LEU A 206 11.97 11.29 -7.92
N LEU A 207 11.41 11.95 -6.92
CA LEU A 207 11.30 13.40 -6.86
C LEU A 207 12.42 14.05 -6.03
N PRO A 208 12.95 15.22 -6.46
CA PRO A 208 13.74 16.07 -5.59
C PRO A 208 12.86 16.61 -4.46
N ALA A 209 13.48 16.98 -3.33
CA ALA A 209 12.79 17.31 -2.09
C ALA A 209 11.66 18.34 -2.24
N SER A 210 11.85 19.41 -3.03
CA SER A 210 10.83 20.43 -3.25
C SER A 210 9.57 19.88 -3.94
N ARG A 211 9.76 18.99 -4.92
CA ARG A 211 8.67 18.35 -5.66
C ARG A 211 8.02 17.23 -4.84
N PHE A 212 8.80 16.50 -4.04
CA PHE A 212 8.28 15.53 -3.08
C PHE A 212 7.30 16.19 -2.09
N ARG A 213 7.67 17.33 -1.52
CA ARG A 213 6.76 18.09 -0.62
C ARG A 213 5.45 18.46 -1.32
N ARG A 214 5.54 18.92 -2.55
CA ARG A 214 4.38 19.40 -3.32
C ARG A 214 3.51 18.25 -3.83
N TYR A 215 4.11 17.19 -4.36
CA TYR A 215 3.39 16.17 -5.13
C TYR A 215 3.20 14.83 -4.42
N VAL A 216 3.86 14.61 -3.28
CA VAL A 216 3.68 13.42 -2.44
C VAL A 216 3.15 13.82 -1.07
N LEU A 217 3.90 14.62 -0.32
CA LEU A 217 3.51 15.00 1.05
C LEU A 217 2.19 15.79 1.05
N GLY A 218 2.04 16.79 0.19
CA GLY A 218 0.83 17.63 0.11
C GLY A 218 -0.45 16.80 -0.14
N PRO A 219 -0.54 16.02 -1.21
CA PRO A 219 -1.69 15.16 -1.47
C PRO A 219 -2.00 14.17 -0.34
N VAL A 220 -0.99 13.50 0.23
CA VAL A 220 -1.20 12.58 1.35
C VAL A 220 -1.73 13.31 2.59
N ALA A 221 -1.21 14.50 2.89
CA ALA A 221 -1.71 15.33 3.99
C ALA A 221 -3.16 15.79 3.76
N ALA A 222 -3.52 16.15 2.53
CA ALA A 222 -4.88 16.51 2.16
C ALA A 222 -5.85 15.33 2.33
N ILE A 223 -5.49 14.14 1.82
CA ILE A 223 -6.26 12.90 2.00
C ILE A 223 -6.43 12.59 3.49
N SER A 224 -5.33 12.61 4.25
CA SER A 224 -5.35 12.37 5.69
C SER A 224 -6.28 13.33 6.43
N ALA A 225 -6.24 14.62 6.10
CA ALA A 225 -7.10 15.63 6.72
C ALA A 225 -8.58 15.41 6.37
N ARG A 226 -8.91 14.97 5.16
CA ARG A 226 -10.27 14.64 4.72
C ARG A 226 -10.80 13.42 5.47
N LEU A 227 -10.06 12.30 5.43
CA LEU A 227 -10.46 11.06 6.11
C LEU A 227 -10.61 11.23 7.61
N ARG A 228 -9.77 12.02 8.27
CA ARG A 228 -9.94 12.31 9.71
C ARG A 228 -11.19 13.12 10.04
N ARG A 229 -11.71 13.89 9.10
CA ARG A 229 -12.99 14.61 9.32
C ARG A 229 -14.20 13.71 9.14
N SER A 230 -14.17 12.84 8.11
CA SER A 230 -15.31 11.96 7.81
C SER A 230 -15.27 10.65 8.63
N HIS A 231 -14.08 10.12 8.91
CA HIS A 231 -13.87 8.83 9.58
C HIS A 231 -12.74 8.92 10.62
N PRO A 232 -12.92 9.67 11.73
CA PRO A 232 -11.85 9.97 12.71
C PRO A 232 -11.24 8.73 13.37
N ASP A 233 -11.98 7.63 13.45
CA ASP A 233 -11.58 6.40 14.11
C ASP A 233 -10.83 5.43 13.19
N VAL A 234 -10.72 5.72 11.88
CA VAL A 234 -10.06 4.86 10.91
C VAL A 234 -8.67 5.39 10.56
N PRO A 235 -7.60 4.68 11.00
CA PRO A 235 -6.23 5.14 10.78
C PRO A 235 -5.81 4.99 9.32
N LEU A 236 -5.07 6.00 8.82
CA LEU A 236 -4.41 6.00 7.53
C LEU A 236 -2.94 5.64 7.70
N LEU A 237 -2.47 4.67 6.91
CA LEU A 237 -1.06 4.33 6.71
C LEU A 237 -0.58 4.89 5.36
N ALA A 238 0.70 5.21 5.23
CA ALA A 238 1.28 5.58 3.95
C ALA A 238 2.66 4.96 3.73
N PHE A 239 2.95 4.61 2.48
CA PHE A 239 4.24 4.07 2.05
C PHE A 239 4.88 4.97 0.98
N PRO A 240 5.58 6.05 1.38
CA PRO A 240 6.35 6.87 0.46
C PRO A 240 7.69 6.19 0.17
N ARG A 241 7.66 5.17 -0.71
CA ARG A 241 8.83 4.32 -0.99
C ARG A 241 10.01 5.15 -1.49
N ALA A 242 11.20 4.82 -1.01
CA ALA A 242 12.48 5.49 -1.33
C ALA A 242 12.51 7.00 -0.99
N ALA A 243 11.67 7.47 -0.05
CA ALA A 243 11.72 8.86 0.43
C ALA A 243 12.98 9.16 1.26
N ASN A 244 13.65 8.13 1.79
CA ASN A 244 14.95 8.22 2.47
C ASN A 244 15.03 9.35 3.51
N ALA A 245 15.87 10.36 3.28
CA ALA A 245 16.05 11.49 4.18
C ALA A 245 14.78 12.34 4.42
N LEU A 246 13.76 12.20 3.58
CA LEU A 246 12.49 12.92 3.72
C LEU A 246 11.46 12.19 4.59
N LEU A 247 11.76 10.96 5.07
CA LEU A 247 10.83 10.16 5.86
C LEU A 247 10.43 10.81 7.18
N ALA A 248 11.37 11.42 7.90
CA ALA A 248 11.05 12.11 9.15
C ALA A 248 10.15 13.34 8.91
N GLU A 249 10.41 14.11 7.87
CA GLU A 249 9.57 15.24 7.44
C GLU A 249 8.18 14.73 7.00
N PHE A 250 8.14 13.66 6.22
CA PHE A 250 6.88 13.05 5.81
C PHE A 250 6.06 12.57 7.01
N ALA A 251 6.68 11.85 7.94
CA ALA A 251 6.01 11.37 9.16
C ALA A 251 5.45 12.53 10.00
N ALA A 252 6.14 13.66 10.07
CA ALA A 252 5.69 14.84 10.79
C ALA A 252 4.51 15.55 10.09
N GLY A 253 4.55 15.67 8.76
CA GLY A 253 3.65 16.52 7.97
C GLY A 253 2.44 15.81 7.35
N ALA A 254 2.51 14.51 7.06
CA ALA A 254 1.48 13.78 6.33
C ALA A 254 0.19 13.52 7.14
N GLY A 255 0.25 13.64 8.47
CA GLY A 255 -0.92 13.40 9.33
C GLY A 255 -1.37 11.93 9.41
N VAL A 256 -0.54 10.99 9.01
CA VAL A 256 -0.82 9.55 9.01
C VAL A 256 -0.58 8.92 10.38
N ALA A 257 -1.24 7.79 10.65
CA ALA A 257 -1.07 6.98 11.86
C ALA A 257 0.20 6.11 11.81
N ALA A 258 0.58 5.68 10.61
CA ALA A 258 1.81 4.91 10.41
C ALA A 258 2.51 5.26 9.09
N VAL A 259 3.84 5.16 9.10
CA VAL A 259 4.67 5.24 7.90
C VAL A 259 5.31 3.89 7.65
N SER A 260 5.05 3.33 6.46
CA SER A 260 5.74 2.15 5.98
C SER A 260 7.08 2.54 5.36
N VAL A 261 8.10 1.74 5.63
CA VAL A 261 9.50 2.07 5.33
C VAL A 261 10.11 0.94 4.50
N ASP A 262 10.90 1.28 3.50
CA ASP A 262 11.62 0.30 2.68
C ASP A 262 12.92 -0.20 3.35
N SER A 263 13.49 -1.28 2.81
CA SER A 263 14.61 -2.01 3.43
C SER A 263 15.91 -1.21 3.51
N GLY A 264 16.05 -0.12 2.74
CA GLY A 264 17.27 0.69 2.70
C GLY A 264 17.44 1.64 3.88
N VAL A 265 16.50 1.65 4.84
CA VAL A 265 16.47 2.61 5.94
C VAL A 265 16.73 1.91 7.27
N ASP A 266 17.62 2.48 8.09
CA ASP A 266 17.78 2.10 9.51
C ASP A 266 16.52 2.53 10.28
N LEU A 267 15.61 1.60 10.50
CA LEU A 267 14.32 1.87 11.12
C LEU A 267 14.44 2.34 12.57
N PRO A 268 15.30 1.75 13.43
CA PRO A 268 15.57 2.27 14.77
C PRO A 268 16.15 3.69 14.76
N ALA A 269 17.01 4.03 13.81
CA ALA A 269 17.56 5.39 13.69
C ALA A 269 16.49 6.39 13.27
N LEU A 270 15.64 6.04 12.29
CA LEU A 270 14.48 6.85 11.91
C LEU A 270 13.55 7.09 13.11
N ALA A 271 13.25 6.03 13.87
CA ALA A 271 12.37 6.11 15.04
C ALA A 271 12.87 7.11 16.12
N ARG A 272 14.19 7.31 16.22
CA ARG A 272 14.79 8.32 17.12
C ARG A 272 14.63 9.75 16.61
N GLN A 273 14.45 9.94 15.31
CA GLN A 273 14.32 11.25 14.67
C GLN A 273 12.87 11.78 14.68
N LEU A 274 11.89 10.91 14.92
CA LEU A 274 10.49 11.30 14.90
C LEU A 274 10.16 12.21 16.08
N SER A 275 9.61 13.37 15.80
CA SER A 275 9.20 14.37 16.80
C SER A 275 7.86 14.05 17.48
N ARG A 276 7.09 13.11 16.93
CA ARG A 276 5.82 12.63 17.49
C ARG A 276 5.73 11.11 17.37
N PRO A 277 4.94 10.42 18.22
CA PRO A 277 4.72 8.99 18.06
C PRO A 277 3.88 8.73 16.79
N VAL A 278 4.54 8.19 15.77
CA VAL A 278 3.93 7.62 14.57
C VAL A 278 4.38 6.17 14.53
N ALA A 279 3.45 5.25 14.30
CA ALA A 279 3.83 3.86 14.16
C ALA A 279 4.72 3.70 12.91
N LEU A 280 5.79 2.90 13.04
CA LEU A 280 6.62 2.53 11.90
C LEU A 280 6.26 1.12 11.46
N GLN A 281 6.15 0.93 10.16
CA GLN A 281 5.87 -0.37 9.55
C GLN A 281 7.02 -0.76 8.62
N GLY A 282 7.46 -1.97 8.74
CA GLY A 282 8.50 -2.53 7.85
C GLY A 282 9.50 -3.35 8.67
N ASN A 283 10.76 -3.43 8.23
CA ASN A 283 11.22 -3.17 6.86
C ASN A 283 12.23 -4.26 6.46
N LEU A 284 11.89 -5.52 6.90
CA LEU A 284 12.73 -6.67 6.57
C LEU A 284 12.93 -6.75 5.06
N ASP A 285 14.19 -7.00 4.64
CA ASP A 285 14.48 -7.17 3.22
C ASP A 285 13.76 -8.43 2.68
N PRO A 286 12.96 -8.30 1.60
CA PRO A 286 12.36 -9.45 0.95
C PRO A 286 13.37 -10.51 0.47
N TRP A 287 14.61 -10.14 0.22
CA TRP A 287 15.67 -11.07 -0.13
C TRP A 287 16.15 -11.91 1.06
N ALA A 288 16.15 -11.36 2.28
CA ALA A 288 16.40 -12.13 3.48
C ALA A 288 15.30 -13.18 3.71
N LEU A 289 14.02 -12.79 3.47
CA LEU A 289 12.90 -13.72 3.52
C LEU A 289 13.01 -14.82 2.44
N LEU A 290 13.43 -14.46 1.22
CA LEU A 290 13.65 -15.43 0.15
C LEU A 290 14.78 -16.41 0.49
N ALA A 291 15.89 -15.91 1.06
CA ALA A 291 17.03 -16.74 1.47
C ALA A 291 16.65 -17.72 2.59
N GLY A 292 15.87 -17.28 3.57
CA GLY A 292 15.50 -18.12 4.72
C GLY A 292 16.67 -18.43 5.67
N GLY A 293 16.52 -19.44 6.51
CA GLY A 293 17.57 -19.90 7.42
C GLY A 293 18.07 -18.79 8.35
N THR A 294 19.39 -18.82 8.67
CA THR A 294 20.01 -17.85 9.59
C THR A 294 19.90 -16.41 9.10
N ALA A 295 20.00 -16.17 7.80
CA ALA A 295 19.86 -14.81 7.25
C ALA A 295 18.49 -14.18 7.59
N LEU A 296 17.42 -14.95 7.46
CA LEU A 296 16.09 -14.52 7.86
C LEU A 296 15.98 -14.29 9.38
N GLU A 297 16.52 -15.24 10.16
CA GLU A 297 16.40 -15.20 11.63
C GLU A 297 17.18 -14.03 12.24
N ASP A 298 18.39 -13.79 11.77
CA ASP A 298 19.25 -12.71 12.25
C ASP A 298 18.66 -11.33 11.92
N GLU A 299 18.25 -11.12 10.67
CA GLU A 299 17.64 -9.84 10.25
C GLU A 299 16.30 -9.57 10.96
N ALA A 300 15.46 -10.60 11.11
CA ALA A 300 14.22 -10.47 11.86
C ALA A 300 14.46 -10.12 13.33
N LYS A 301 15.46 -10.74 13.97
CA LYS A 301 15.85 -10.48 15.36
C LYS A 301 16.37 -9.06 15.54
N ILE A 302 17.28 -8.61 14.67
CA ILE A 302 17.83 -7.23 14.69
C ILE A 302 16.69 -6.22 14.64
N LEU A 303 15.74 -6.41 13.73
CA LEU A 303 14.59 -5.51 13.57
C LEU A 303 13.67 -5.53 14.79
N LEU A 304 13.35 -6.70 15.33
CA LEU A 304 12.52 -6.85 16.52
C LEU A 304 13.17 -6.19 17.74
N GLU A 305 14.44 -6.47 18.00
CA GLU A 305 15.17 -5.87 19.12
C GLU A 305 15.25 -4.33 18.99
N GLY A 306 15.54 -3.84 17.78
CA GLY A 306 15.67 -2.41 17.51
C GLY A 306 14.38 -1.60 17.67
N MET A 307 13.21 -2.28 17.52
CA MET A 307 11.91 -1.65 17.60
C MET A 307 11.15 -1.91 18.91
N ARG A 308 11.75 -2.66 19.85
CA ARG A 308 11.13 -2.96 21.15
C ARG A 308 10.75 -1.68 21.91
N GLY A 309 9.52 -1.68 22.45
CA GLY A 309 9.00 -0.55 23.21
C GLY A 309 8.50 0.63 22.36
N ARG A 310 8.36 0.46 21.05
CA ARG A 310 7.83 1.47 20.13
C ARG A 310 6.56 0.98 19.43
N PRO A 311 5.67 1.89 19.01
CA PRO A 311 4.58 1.54 18.10
C PRO A 311 5.17 1.01 16.78
N PHE A 312 5.04 -0.29 16.56
CA PHE A 312 5.69 -0.98 15.45
C PHE A 312 4.78 -2.05 14.84
N ILE A 313 4.80 -2.14 13.52
CA ILE A 313 4.12 -3.15 12.73
C ILE A 313 5.18 -3.88 11.91
N PHE A 314 5.38 -5.17 12.19
CA PHE A 314 6.34 -5.96 11.44
C PHE A 314 5.84 -6.21 10.02
N ASN A 315 6.65 -5.84 9.04
CA ASN A 315 6.40 -6.07 7.62
C ASN A 315 7.73 -6.19 6.87
N LEU A 316 7.68 -6.43 5.58
CA LEU A 316 8.82 -6.29 4.69
C LEU A 316 8.99 -4.85 4.23
N GLY A 317 10.20 -4.50 3.77
CA GLY A 317 10.46 -3.20 3.13
C GLY A 317 9.89 -3.08 1.71
N HIS A 318 9.33 -4.16 1.16
CA HIS A 318 8.53 -4.23 -0.07
C HIS A 318 7.65 -5.49 -0.04
N GLY A 319 7.11 -5.91 -1.19
CA GLY A 319 6.28 -7.11 -1.26
C GLY A 319 7.07 -8.42 -1.26
N VAL A 320 6.43 -9.49 -0.80
CA VAL A 320 6.95 -10.86 -0.90
C VAL A 320 7.33 -11.16 -2.35
N LEU A 321 8.52 -11.72 -2.56
CA LEU A 321 9.02 -12.09 -3.88
C LEU A 321 8.31 -13.36 -4.41
N PRO A 322 8.03 -13.46 -5.71
CA PRO A 322 7.29 -14.60 -6.27
C PRO A 322 7.97 -15.98 -6.06
N ALA A 323 9.29 -15.98 -5.89
CA ALA A 323 10.07 -17.20 -5.65
C ALA A 323 10.21 -17.56 -4.16
N THR A 324 9.68 -16.77 -3.24
CA THR A 324 9.78 -17.02 -1.79
C THR A 324 9.08 -18.33 -1.40
N PRO A 325 9.77 -19.28 -0.74
CA PRO A 325 9.12 -20.47 -0.23
C PRO A 325 8.08 -20.12 0.86
N PRO A 326 6.83 -20.65 0.79
CA PRO A 326 5.84 -20.41 1.83
C PRO A 326 6.30 -20.83 3.25
N ALA A 327 7.18 -21.80 3.35
CA ALA A 327 7.78 -22.23 4.62
C ALA A 327 8.59 -21.12 5.30
N HIS A 328 9.28 -20.26 4.52
CA HIS A 328 10.02 -19.12 5.08
C HIS A 328 9.08 -18.04 5.65
N VAL A 329 7.92 -17.84 5.02
CA VAL A 329 6.89 -16.94 5.53
C VAL A 329 6.29 -17.49 6.84
N ALA A 330 6.03 -18.80 6.92
CA ALA A 330 5.59 -19.45 8.15
C ALA A 330 6.63 -19.29 9.26
N ARG A 331 7.92 -19.55 8.95
CA ARG A 331 9.02 -19.38 9.90
C ARG A 331 9.14 -17.94 10.41
N LEU A 332 9.04 -16.94 9.51
CA LEU A 332 9.01 -15.52 9.91
C LEU A 332 7.87 -15.24 10.89
N ARG A 333 6.66 -15.75 10.61
CA ARG A 333 5.50 -15.58 11.49
C ARG A 333 5.75 -16.16 12.89
N GLU A 334 6.39 -17.34 12.98
CA GLU A 334 6.78 -17.95 14.25
C GLU A 334 7.80 -17.09 15.01
N LEU A 335 8.85 -16.59 14.33
CA LEU A 335 9.87 -15.72 14.92
C LEU A 335 9.24 -14.46 15.53
N VAL A 336 8.34 -13.79 14.80
CA VAL A 336 7.66 -12.61 15.31
C VAL A 336 6.72 -12.95 16.47
N ALA A 337 6.09 -14.12 16.47
CA ALA A 337 5.21 -14.53 17.56
C ALA A 337 5.96 -14.89 18.85
N ALA A 338 7.20 -15.33 18.73
CA ALA A 338 8.05 -15.74 19.86
C ALA A 338 8.87 -14.57 20.46
N ALA A 339 8.79 -13.34 19.94
CA ALA A 339 9.61 -12.19 20.31
C ALA A 339 9.35 -11.59 21.73
#